data_2e5037e2d88322515df72bbdf58804ce
#
_entry.id   2e5037e2d88322515df72bbdf58804ce
#
_cell.length_a   1.000
_cell.length_b   1.000
_cell.length_c   1.000
_cell.angle_alpha   90.00
_cell.angle_beta   90.00
_cell.angle_gamma   90.00
#
_symmetry.space_group_name_H-M   'P 1'
#
loop_
_entity.id
_entity.type
_entity.pdbx_description
1 polymer ?
#
loop_
_entity_poly.entity_id
_entity_poly.type
_entity_poly.pdbx_seq_one_letter_code
_entity_poly.pdbx_strand_id
1 'polypeptide(L)'
;MVEYHEEVLAVKKAKFFVLVVLLLSILSFSTTIKMYLVTDYHSHAIPFYSEGRHGFGGIAKIIAFLKDKAGNEDTLVFGGGDMINLGTPAWSDKFHAIEMPWFNNIFDAMAYGNHDSEYGPEDFREVWRNVTYPILGANVLDAGGVPVFEYFGKRYLIFEVEGKRIGVFALAGSDFDSLVKPAARPLEGATFGDFMTTASEIVEEMEAEGVDLIVFIGHAEYEETLKLAREIEGIDLIFGTHSHLKIPLTKIEGTETYFISPYQYGTYVAEVVVYFGADGQKSISGSLIPMDDSRPEDPIIAEKVEKLHNELESDPEFSHLFEWIGDVETELSAANVNTGESVLGNFVMDVIREKSGANVALSTSSSFRASIAPGSTVYEDLKNALPYVNIIYVYEVKGETLEKILNHSVSQSGTGFFSQVSGVRFTISDGKATAIEVQADLECPDSFDLLNPEATYLVATTNYQGLFAPGYKDLFAGLTYKDTGLDVQKIVKEYMQNNSPISAKLDGRIRK
;
A
#
# COMPACT_ATOMS: atom_id res chain seq x y z
N MET A 1 -36.56 19.70 69.86
CA MET A 1 -36.09 20.76 68.94
C MET A 1 -34.64 20.56 68.44
N VAL A 2 -33.77 20.04 69.25
CA VAL A 2 -32.38 19.77 68.82
C VAL A 2 -32.29 18.59 67.80
N GLU A 3 -32.97 17.48 68.02
CA GLU A 3 -33.02 16.33 67.12
C GLU A 3 -33.57 16.67 65.72
N TYR A 4 -34.62 17.51 65.65
CA TYR A 4 -35.18 17.93 64.36
C TYR A 4 -34.24 18.84 63.54
N HIS A 5 -33.36 19.58 64.21
CA HIS A 5 -32.35 20.41 63.55
C HIS A 5 -31.21 19.55 62.98
N GLU A 6 -30.80 18.46 63.63
CA GLU A 6 -29.77 17.56 63.15
C GLU A 6 -30.21 16.73 61.94
N GLU A 7 -31.48 16.24 61.93
CA GLU A 7 -32.02 15.54 60.77
C GLU A 7 -32.16 16.47 59.53
N VAL A 8 -32.61 17.69 59.73
CA VAL A 8 -32.70 18.68 58.60
C VAL A 8 -31.31 19.03 58.08
N LEU A 9 -30.29 19.12 58.93
CA LEU A 9 -28.92 19.39 58.54
C LEU A 9 -28.27 18.19 57.78
N ALA A 10 -28.57 16.95 58.20
CA ALA A 10 -28.14 15.74 57.55
C ALA A 10 -28.76 15.59 56.15
N VAL A 11 -30.04 15.86 55.99
CA VAL A 11 -30.73 15.85 54.70
C VAL A 11 -30.20 16.94 53.76
N LYS A 12 -29.91 18.15 54.28
CA LYS A 12 -29.29 19.20 53.49
C LYS A 12 -27.87 18.86 53.06
N LYS A 13 -27.06 18.25 53.93
CA LYS A 13 -25.72 17.76 53.61
C LYS A 13 -25.76 16.63 52.57
N ALA A 14 -26.68 15.68 52.70
CA ALA A 14 -26.87 14.59 51.75
C ALA A 14 -27.33 15.13 50.37
N LYS A 15 -28.27 16.08 50.30
CA LYS A 15 -28.70 16.74 49.04
C LYS A 15 -27.56 17.54 48.41
N PHE A 16 -26.76 18.25 49.22
CA PHE A 16 -25.59 19.00 48.72
C PHE A 16 -24.52 18.05 48.18
N PHE A 17 -24.26 16.92 48.88
CA PHE A 17 -23.31 15.89 48.43
C PHE A 17 -23.77 15.21 47.14
N VAL A 18 -25.07 14.86 47.03
CA VAL A 18 -25.67 14.32 45.79
C VAL A 18 -25.61 15.35 44.65
N LEU A 19 -25.84 16.64 44.94
CA LEU A 19 -25.73 17.70 43.94
C LEU A 19 -24.28 17.93 43.48
N VAL A 20 -23.32 17.84 44.39
CA VAL A 20 -21.88 17.94 44.09
C VAL A 20 -21.40 16.71 43.31
N VAL A 21 -21.86 15.49 43.65
CA VAL A 21 -21.56 14.28 42.89
C VAL A 21 -22.23 14.31 41.52
N LEU A 22 -23.47 14.82 41.39
CA LEU A 22 -24.14 15.05 40.10
C LEU A 22 -23.46 16.16 39.27
N LEU A 23 -22.96 17.22 39.90
CA LEU A 23 -22.20 18.27 39.23
C LEU A 23 -20.80 17.81 38.78
N LEU A 24 -20.16 16.95 39.57
CA LEU A 24 -18.87 16.32 39.20
C LEU A 24 -19.03 15.29 38.07
N SER A 25 -20.20 14.64 37.97
CA SER A 25 -20.50 13.71 36.84
C SER A 25 -20.86 14.43 35.52
N ILE A 26 -20.97 15.76 35.52
CA ILE A 26 -21.26 16.59 34.33
C ILE A 26 -19.99 17.37 33.85
N LEU A 27 -18.88 17.26 34.54
CA LEU A 27 -17.61 17.81 34.05
C LEU A 27 -17.09 16.89 32.93
N SER A 28 -17.66 17.03 31.78
CA SER A 28 -17.09 16.49 30.55
C SER A 28 -15.82 17.29 30.23
N PHE A 29 -14.66 16.71 30.42
CA PHE A 29 -13.40 17.33 30.04
C PHE A 29 -13.21 17.16 28.54
N SER A 30 -12.67 18.19 27.89
CA SER A 30 -12.19 18.02 26.53
C SER A 30 -10.95 17.10 26.54
N THR A 31 -10.88 16.23 25.55
CA THR A 31 -9.76 15.27 25.43
C THR A 31 -9.23 15.27 23.99
N THR A 32 -7.94 15.03 23.86
CA THR A 32 -7.28 14.93 22.56
C THR A 32 -6.58 13.60 22.47
N ILE A 33 -6.87 12.83 21.40
CA ILE A 33 -6.24 11.54 21.14
C ILE A 33 -5.48 11.64 19.83
N LYS A 34 -4.24 11.16 19.84
CA LYS A 34 -3.36 11.11 18.67
C LYS A 34 -3.25 9.68 18.18
N MET A 35 -3.31 9.49 16.88
CA MET A 35 -3.12 8.20 16.23
C MET A 35 -2.09 8.32 15.14
N TYR A 36 -1.19 7.33 15.07
CA TYR A 36 -0.14 7.25 14.06
C TYR A 36 -0.26 5.92 13.32
N LEU A 37 0.01 5.95 12.00
CA LEU A 37 0.03 4.75 11.18
C LEU A 37 1.22 4.77 10.22
N VAL A 38 1.95 3.67 10.17
CA VAL A 38 2.84 3.29 9.07
C VAL A 38 2.28 2.04 8.41
N THR A 39 2.32 1.97 7.07
CA THR A 39 1.75 0.86 6.30
C THR A 39 2.58 0.58 5.06
N ASP A 40 2.34 -0.59 4.46
CA ASP A 40 2.95 -0.99 3.19
C ASP A 40 4.47 -0.75 3.21
N TYR A 41 5.07 -1.12 4.35
CA TYR A 41 6.50 -0.90 4.60
C TYR A 41 7.38 -1.81 3.74
N HIS A 42 6.91 -3.03 3.46
CA HIS A 42 7.54 -4.00 2.57
C HIS A 42 9.04 -4.16 2.84
N SER A 43 9.45 -4.22 4.11
CA SER A 43 10.85 -4.39 4.55
C SER A 43 11.85 -3.40 3.92
N HIS A 44 11.43 -2.16 3.61
CA HIS A 44 12.30 -1.10 3.13
C HIS A 44 13.10 -0.49 4.29
N ALA A 45 13.97 -1.32 4.89
CA ALA A 45 14.75 -0.97 6.09
C ALA A 45 15.79 0.12 5.83
N ILE A 46 16.29 0.21 4.61
CA ILE A 46 17.32 1.16 4.19
C ILE A 46 16.66 2.39 3.57
N PRO A 47 17.12 3.62 3.89
CA PRO A 47 16.63 4.81 3.21
C PRO A 47 16.83 4.74 1.70
N PHE A 48 15.84 5.16 0.93
CA PHE A 48 15.83 5.03 -0.51
C PHE A 48 15.51 6.34 -1.24
N TYR A 49 15.56 6.29 -2.57
CA TYR A 49 15.19 7.42 -3.41
C TYR A 49 13.67 7.45 -3.64
N SER A 50 13.06 8.59 -3.33
CA SER A 50 11.64 8.86 -3.59
C SER A 50 11.40 10.36 -3.77
N GLU A 51 10.39 10.72 -4.53
CA GLU A 51 9.99 12.12 -4.74
C GLU A 51 11.15 13.05 -5.15
N GLY A 52 12.05 12.57 -6.02
CA GLY A 52 13.14 13.37 -6.58
C GLY A 52 14.37 13.53 -5.68
N ARG A 53 14.47 12.83 -4.55
CA ARG A 53 15.61 12.90 -3.62
C ARG A 53 15.86 11.60 -2.87
N HIS A 54 17.08 11.40 -2.42
CA HIS A 54 17.44 10.32 -1.51
C HIS A 54 16.99 10.59 -0.07
N GLY A 55 17.04 9.56 0.77
CA GLY A 55 16.87 9.68 2.21
C GLY A 55 15.45 9.50 2.71
N PHE A 56 14.51 9.06 1.87
CA PHE A 56 13.18 8.69 2.34
C PHE A 56 13.15 7.29 2.97
N GLY A 57 12.19 7.09 3.90
CA GLY A 57 11.99 5.82 4.58
C GLY A 57 13.15 5.44 5.49
N GLY A 58 13.38 4.13 5.59
CA GLY A 58 14.37 3.55 6.50
C GLY A 58 13.82 3.32 7.90
N ILE A 59 13.93 2.07 8.36
CA ILE A 59 13.32 1.64 9.64
C ILE A 59 13.88 2.39 10.85
N ALA A 60 15.13 2.83 10.81
CA ALA A 60 15.74 3.57 11.93
C ALA A 60 15.06 4.93 12.17
N LYS A 61 14.63 5.64 11.10
CA LYS A 61 13.88 6.90 11.20
C LYS A 61 12.45 6.65 11.67
N ILE A 62 11.80 5.63 11.10
CA ILE A 62 10.42 5.25 11.46
C ILE A 62 10.35 4.90 12.94
N ILE A 63 11.24 4.04 13.42
CA ILE A 63 11.29 3.62 14.82
C ILE A 63 11.60 4.79 15.74
N ALA A 64 12.59 5.65 15.40
CA ALA A 64 12.89 6.84 16.21
C ALA A 64 11.65 7.75 16.37
N PHE A 65 10.94 7.97 15.28
CA PHE A 65 9.74 8.81 15.28
C PHE A 65 8.59 8.19 16.07
N LEU A 66 8.27 6.92 15.82
CA LEU A 66 7.14 6.26 16.48
C LEU A 66 7.40 5.96 17.95
N LYS A 67 8.62 5.59 18.33
CA LYS A 67 9.02 5.31 19.71
C LYS A 67 8.88 6.55 20.63
N ASP A 68 9.08 7.75 20.07
CA ASP A 68 8.83 9.01 20.78
C ASP A 68 7.34 9.24 21.08
N LYS A 69 6.45 8.59 20.32
CA LYS A 69 4.99 8.67 20.43
C LYS A 69 4.39 7.52 21.23
N ALA A 70 4.93 6.32 21.05
CA ALA A 70 4.44 5.11 21.69
C ALA A 70 4.48 5.22 23.23
N GLY A 71 3.43 4.68 23.88
CA GLY A 71 3.32 4.65 25.33
C GLY A 71 2.90 5.98 25.99
N ASN A 72 2.63 7.03 25.22
CA ASN A 72 1.97 8.22 25.75
C ASN A 72 0.48 7.90 26.02
N GLU A 73 -0.06 8.38 27.13
CA GLU A 73 -1.43 8.06 27.57
C GLU A 73 -2.52 8.53 26.59
N ASP A 74 -2.21 9.54 25.74
CA ASP A 74 -3.10 10.12 24.74
C ASP A 74 -2.87 9.58 23.31
N THR A 75 -2.08 8.52 23.14
CA THR A 75 -1.57 8.14 21.81
C THR A 75 -1.78 6.65 21.52
N LEU A 76 -2.14 6.34 20.26
CA LEU A 76 -2.16 4.99 19.68
C LEU A 76 -1.28 4.95 18.42
N VAL A 77 -0.57 3.85 18.22
CA VAL A 77 0.33 3.65 17.07
C VAL A 77 -0.02 2.34 16.38
N PHE A 78 -0.21 2.39 15.06
CA PHE A 78 -0.67 1.25 14.28
C PHE A 78 0.27 0.90 13.13
N GLY A 79 0.37 -0.40 12.84
CA GLY A 79 0.84 -0.94 11.58
C GLY A 79 -0.34 -1.22 10.64
N GLY A 80 -0.24 -0.83 9.39
CA GLY A 80 -1.34 -0.97 8.42
C GLY A 80 -1.32 -2.25 7.59
N GLY A 81 -0.43 -3.20 7.89
CA GLY A 81 -0.21 -4.42 7.08
C GLY A 81 0.83 -4.21 5.98
N ASP A 82 1.13 -5.30 5.27
CA ASP A 82 2.19 -5.37 4.28
C ASP A 82 3.53 -4.84 4.82
N MET A 83 3.87 -5.35 6.00
CA MET A 83 5.13 -4.97 6.65
C MET A 83 6.32 -5.69 6.04
N ILE A 84 6.14 -6.87 5.46
CA ILE A 84 7.15 -7.68 4.77
C ILE A 84 6.79 -7.85 3.29
N ASN A 85 7.72 -8.40 2.47
CA ASN A 85 7.47 -8.69 1.07
C ASN A 85 8.43 -9.77 0.55
N LEU A 86 7.92 -10.80 -0.08
CA LEU A 86 8.74 -11.88 -0.64
C LEU A 86 9.49 -11.41 -1.90
N GLY A 87 10.80 -11.62 -1.92
CA GLY A 87 11.65 -11.46 -3.10
C GLY A 87 12.17 -10.07 -3.37
N THR A 88 11.60 -9.02 -2.74
CA THR A 88 12.11 -7.65 -2.94
C THR A 88 11.56 -6.67 -1.87
N PRO A 89 12.41 -5.85 -1.22
CA PRO A 89 13.88 -5.88 -1.35
C PRO A 89 14.47 -7.19 -0.82
N ALA A 90 15.69 -7.51 -1.18
CA ALA A 90 16.42 -8.68 -0.69
C ALA A 90 16.56 -8.71 0.85
N TRP A 91 16.49 -7.54 1.47
CA TRP A 91 16.41 -7.38 2.92
C TRP A 91 15.27 -8.21 3.53
N SER A 92 14.09 -8.18 2.91
CA SER A 92 12.92 -8.93 3.40
C SER A 92 13.21 -10.43 3.45
N ASP A 93 13.72 -11.00 2.36
CA ASP A 93 14.00 -12.45 2.28
C ASP A 93 14.95 -12.92 3.38
N LYS A 94 15.88 -12.07 3.78
CA LYS A 94 16.91 -12.45 4.76
C LYS A 94 16.57 -12.03 6.20
N PHE A 95 15.90 -10.92 6.40
CA PHE A 95 15.83 -10.26 7.72
C PHE A 95 14.43 -9.92 8.24
N HIS A 96 13.35 -10.23 7.51
CA HIS A 96 11.99 -9.92 7.97
C HIS A 96 11.70 -10.46 9.40
N ALA A 97 12.16 -11.67 9.71
CA ALA A 97 11.99 -12.27 11.03
C ALA A 97 12.77 -11.54 12.15
N ILE A 98 13.87 -10.85 11.77
CA ILE A 98 14.69 -10.06 12.71
C ILE A 98 14.08 -8.68 12.92
N GLU A 99 13.56 -8.05 11.87
CA GLU A 99 13.09 -6.66 11.93
C GLU A 99 11.69 -6.51 12.52
N MET A 100 10.75 -7.46 12.30
CA MET A 100 9.39 -7.32 12.80
C MET A 100 9.31 -7.15 14.32
N PRO A 101 10.11 -7.84 15.17
CA PRO A 101 10.16 -7.56 16.60
C PRO A 101 10.69 -6.18 16.99
N TRP A 102 11.29 -5.39 16.08
CA TRP A 102 11.73 -4.03 16.40
C TRP A 102 10.57 -3.06 16.62
N PHE A 103 9.38 -3.41 16.15
CA PHE A 103 8.13 -2.68 16.43
C PHE A 103 7.47 -3.07 17.77
N ASN A 104 8.03 -4.03 18.51
CA ASN A 104 7.53 -4.39 19.84
C ASN A 104 7.53 -3.18 20.79
N ASN A 105 6.45 -3.00 21.55
CA ASN A 105 6.20 -1.85 22.41
C ASN A 105 6.11 -0.49 21.66
N ILE A 106 5.93 -0.53 20.34
CA ILE A 106 5.67 0.63 19.50
C ILE A 106 4.25 0.52 18.94
N PHE A 107 3.91 -0.59 18.28
CA PHE A 107 2.56 -0.81 17.78
C PHE A 107 1.60 -1.24 18.89
N ASP A 108 0.44 -0.59 18.95
CA ASP A 108 -0.71 -1.02 19.74
C ASP A 108 -1.51 -2.11 19.03
N ALA A 109 -1.55 -2.08 17.70
CA ALA A 109 -2.08 -3.14 16.84
C ALA A 109 -1.53 -3.00 15.41
N MET A 110 -1.66 -4.08 14.63
CA MET A 110 -1.30 -4.11 13.22
C MET A 110 -2.42 -4.80 12.41
N ALA A 111 -2.78 -4.26 11.24
CA ALA A 111 -3.61 -4.96 10.29
C ALA A 111 -2.83 -6.09 9.60
N TYR A 112 -3.52 -7.16 9.21
CA TYR A 112 -2.95 -8.21 8.36
C TYR A 112 -3.03 -7.77 6.89
N GLY A 113 -1.89 -7.71 6.23
CA GLY A 113 -1.76 -7.44 4.79
C GLY A 113 -1.54 -8.70 3.96
N ASN A 114 -1.70 -8.61 2.64
CA ASN A 114 -1.59 -9.76 1.74
C ASN A 114 -0.14 -10.30 1.60
N HIS A 115 0.87 -9.47 1.88
CA HIS A 115 2.27 -9.88 1.87
C HIS A 115 2.75 -10.46 3.20
N ASP A 116 2.08 -10.20 4.31
CA ASP A 116 2.56 -10.56 5.65
C ASP A 116 2.72 -12.06 5.93
N SER A 117 2.17 -12.91 5.07
CA SER A 117 2.32 -14.37 5.18
C SER A 117 2.90 -15.04 3.92
N GLU A 118 3.54 -14.28 3.02
CA GLU A 118 4.04 -14.80 1.74
C GLU A 118 5.10 -15.91 1.89
N TYR A 119 5.88 -15.91 2.97
CA TYR A 119 6.84 -16.97 3.28
C TYR A 119 6.18 -18.27 3.77
N GLY A 120 4.85 -18.27 3.91
CA GLY A 120 4.05 -19.43 4.27
C GLY A 120 3.67 -19.51 5.75
N PRO A 121 2.77 -20.45 6.11
CA PRO A 121 2.15 -20.50 7.44
C PRO A 121 3.13 -20.85 8.57
N GLU A 122 4.20 -21.58 8.29
CA GLU A 122 5.20 -21.93 9.32
C GLU A 122 6.05 -20.72 9.67
N ASP A 123 6.55 -20.00 8.64
CA ASP A 123 7.31 -18.77 8.81
C ASP A 123 6.47 -17.70 9.49
N PHE A 124 5.23 -17.47 9.00
CA PHE A 124 4.29 -16.56 9.62
C PHE A 124 4.14 -16.84 11.13
N ARG A 125 3.94 -18.08 11.51
CA ARG A 125 3.80 -18.48 12.91
C ARG A 125 5.08 -18.24 13.72
N GLU A 126 6.26 -18.46 13.13
CA GLU A 126 7.55 -18.24 13.80
C GLU A 126 7.83 -16.76 14.01
N VAL A 127 7.67 -15.94 12.98
CA VAL A 127 7.89 -14.49 13.03
C VAL A 127 6.94 -13.85 14.05
N TRP A 128 5.65 -14.11 13.88
CA TRP A 128 4.62 -13.46 14.69
C TRP A 128 4.53 -13.95 16.13
N ARG A 129 5.13 -15.09 16.46
CA ARG A 129 5.33 -15.50 17.85
C ARG A 129 6.27 -14.59 18.62
N ASN A 130 7.17 -13.91 17.95
CA ASN A 130 8.17 -13.02 18.55
C ASN A 130 7.73 -11.55 18.62
N VAL A 131 6.56 -11.22 18.10
CA VAL A 131 5.97 -9.89 18.24
C VAL A 131 5.01 -9.83 19.42
N THR A 132 4.88 -8.63 20.01
CA THR A 132 4.04 -8.40 21.21
C THR A 132 2.74 -7.63 20.91
N TYR A 133 2.61 -7.07 19.73
CA TYR A 133 1.41 -6.37 19.29
C TYR A 133 0.41 -7.34 18.63
N PRO A 134 -0.89 -7.12 18.84
CA PRO A 134 -1.95 -7.92 18.22
C PRO A 134 -2.05 -7.65 16.71
N ILE A 135 -2.35 -8.71 15.94
CA ILE A 135 -2.64 -8.61 14.50
C ILE A 135 -4.15 -8.66 14.30
N LEU A 136 -4.67 -7.73 13.53
CA LEU A 136 -6.10 -7.62 13.21
C LEU A 136 -6.36 -8.05 11.77
N GLY A 137 -7.42 -8.82 11.57
CA GLY A 137 -7.89 -9.32 10.27
C GLY A 137 -9.17 -10.09 10.49
N ALA A 138 -10.27 -9.38 10.75
CA ALA A 138 -11.50 -9.93 11.29
C ALA A 138 -12.20 -10.95 10.39
N ASN A 139 -11.99 -10.86 9.08
CA ASN A 139 -12.51 -11.78 8.08
C ASN A 139 -11.49 -12.84 7.63
N VAL A 140 -10.33 -12.95 8.28
CA VAL A 140 -9.38 -14.06 8.04
C VAL A 140 -9.83 -15.25 8.88
N LEU A 141 -10.23 -16.34 8.21
CA LEU A 141 -10.85 -17.51 8.83
C LEU A 141 -9.96 -18.74 8.66
N ASP A 142 -9.94 -19.62 9.64
CA ASP A 142 -9.32 -20.93 9.50
C ASP A 142 -10.15 -21.88 8.61
N ALA A 143 -9.68 -23.10 8.41
CA ALA A 143 -10.38 -24.12 7.60
C ALA A 143 -11.76 -24.52 8.18
N GLY A 144 -12.04 -24.20 9.43
CA GLY A 144 -13.32 -24.43 10.11
C GLY A 144 -14.26 -23.23 10.08
N GLY A 145 -13.82 -22.10 9.50
CA GLY A 145 -14.58 -20.83 9.46
C GLY A 145 -14.49 -20.04 10.76
N VAL A 146 -13.51 -20.32 11.62
CA VAL A 146 -13.27 -19.58 12.87
C VAL A 146 -12.26 -18.45 12.61
N PRO A 147 -12.48 -17.23 13.14
CA PRO A 147 -11.53 -16.13 12.98
C PRO A 147 -10.12 -16.50 13.48
N VAL A 148 -9.11 -16.25 12.65
CA VAL A 148 -7.70 -16.51 12.98
C VAL A 148 -7.19 -15.51 14.02
N PHE A 149 -7.62 -14.25 13.90
CA PHE A 149 -7.21 -13.15 14.76
C PHE A 149 -8.38 -12.75 15.66
N GLU A 150 -8.41 -13.34 16.84
CA GLU A 150 -9.43 -13.10 17.85
C GLU A 150 -8.78 -12.80 19.21
N TYR A 151 -9.25 -11.75 19.87
CA TYR A 151 -8.75 -11.31 21.17
C TYR A 151 -9.91 -11.16 22.15
N PHE A 152 -9.86 -11.91 23.24
CA PHE A 152 -10.91 -11.88 24.27
C PHE A 152 -12.32 -12.19 23.74
N GLY A 153 -12.41 -13.05 22.71
CA GLY A 153 -13.67 -13.42 22.07
C GLY A 153 -14.20 -12.39 21.07
N LYS A 154 -13.34 -11.46 20.59
CA LYS A 154 -13.71 -10.41 19.66
C LYS A 154 -12.73 -10.33 18.49
N ARG A 155 -13.25 -9.93 17.32
CA ARG A 155 -12.49 -9.72 16.07
C ARG A 155 -11.96 -8.29 15.92
N TYR A 156 -12.00 -7.50 17.01
CA TYR A 156 -11.59 -6.10 17.09
C TYR A 156 -11.04 -5.79 18.49
N LEU A 157 -10.42 -4.66 18.64
CA LEU A 157 -9.89 -4.16 19.91
C LEU A 157 -10.62 -2.90 20.34
N ILE A 158 -10.77 -2.71 21.66
CA ILE A 158 -11.22 -1.46 22.25
C ILE A 158 -10.11 -0.96 23.16
N PHE A 159 -9.57 0.21 22.86
CA PHE A 159 -8.61 0.92 23.69
C PHE A 159 -9.31 1.95 24.55
N GLU A 160 -8.97 2.00 25.81
CA GLU A 160 -9.40 3.08 26.71
C GLU A 160 -8.29 4.13 26.76
N VAL A 161 -8.52 5.29 26.14
CA VAL A 161 -7.56 6.37 25.99
C VAL A 161 -8.18 7.65 26.53
N GLU A 162 -7.59 8.24 27.58
CA GLU A 162 -8.07 9.49 28.18
C GLU A 162 -9.60 9.45 28.50
N GLY A 163 -10.09 8.30 28.97
CA GLY A 163 -11.50 8.10 29.31
C GLY A 163 -12.44 7.96 28.10
N LYS A 164 -11.89 7.77 26.90
CA LYS A 164 -12.61 7.48 25.66
C LYS A 164 -12.38 6.04 25.22
N ARG A 165 -13.40 5.42 24.66
CA ARG A 165 -13.35 4.07 24.12
C ARG A 165 -13.15 4.13 22.61
N ILE A 166 -11.99 3.70 22.15
CA ILE A 166 -11.61 3.72 20.72
C ILE A 166 -11.66 2.29 20.21
N GLY A 167 -12.64 1.99 19.36
CA GLY A 167 -12.78 0.71 18.69
C GLY A 167 -11.91 0.68 17.42
N VAL A 168 -11.08 -0.37 17.29
CA VAL A 168 -10.18 -0.53 16.14
C VAL A 168 -10.37 -1.92 15.55
N PHE A 169 -10.61 -2.00 14.25
CA PHE A 169 -10.70 -3.25 13.51
C PHE A 169 -9.98 -3.17 12.17
N ALA A 170 -9.64 -4.33 11.61
CA ALA A 170 -9.06 -4.45 10.29
C ALA A 170 -9.69 -5.63 9.52
N LEU A 171 -9.66 -5.53 8.21
CA LEU A 171 -10.14 -6.57 7.28
C LEU A 171 -9.12 -6.78 6.16
N ALA A 172 -9.02 -8.01 5.70
CA ALA A 172 -8.41 -8.39 4.43
C ALA A 172 -9.36 -7.99 3.28
N GLY A 173 -8.84 -7.33 2.24
CA GLY A 173 -9.60 -6.90 1.08
C GLY A 173 -10.28 -8.06 0.33
N SER A 174 -11.30 -7.77 -0.46
CA SER A 174 -12.04 -8.78 -1.24
C SER A 174 -11.19 -9.42 -2.35
N ASP A 175 -10.07 -8.83 -2.70
CA ASP A 175 -9.10 -9.33 -3.68
C ASP A 175 -8.08 -10.34 -3.11
N PHE A 176 -8.00 -10.51 -1.78
CA PHE A 176 -7.04 -11.40 -1.12
C PHE A 176 -7.12 -12.85 -1.60
N ASP A 177 -8.31 -13.36 -1.92
CA ASP A 177 -8.43 -14.71 -2.48
C ASP A 177 -7.68 -14.89 -3.81
N SER A 178 -7.50 -13.81 -4.56
CA SER A 178 -6.75 -13.80 -5.81
C SER A 178 -5.26 -13.47 -5.63
N LEU A 179 -4.92 -12.66 -4.63
CA LEU A 179 -3.55 -12.22 -4.35
C LEU A 179 -2.78 -13.22 -3.51
N VAL A 180 -3.41 -13.72 -2.43
CA VAL A 180 -2.75 -14.60 -1.46
C VAL A 180 -2.93 -16.07 -1.87
N LYS A 181 -1.90 -16.64 -2.47
CA LYS A 181 -1.90 -18.07 -2.86
C LYS A 181 -2.16 -18.96 -1.63
N PRO A 182 -2.80 -20.13 -1.81
CA PRO A 182 -3.08 -21.04 -0.69
C PRO A 182 -1.86 -21.39 0.18
N ALA A 183 -0.68 -21.52 -0.45
CA ALA A 183 0.57 -21.81 0.26
C ALA A 183 1.17 -20.61 1.02
N ALA A 184 0.68 -19.41 0.73
CA ALA A 184 1.11 -18.15 1.34
C ALA A 184 0.12 -17.61 2.38
N ARG A 185 -0.93 -18.36 2.72
CA ARG A 185 -1.93 -17.96 3.71
C ARG A 185 -1.39 -18.11 5.14
N PRO A 186 -1.89 -17.34 6.12
CA PRO A 186 -1.35 -17.31 7.49
C PRO A 186 -1.51 -18.64 8.23
N LEU A 187 -2.47 -19.46 7.81
CA LEU A 187 -2.67 -20.85 8.26
C LEU A 187 -3.02 -21.73 7.06
N GLU A 188 -2.68 -23.02 7.15
CA GLU A 188 -3.09 -24.01 6.15
C GLU A 188 -4.63 -24.09 6.06
N GLY A 189 -5.16 -23.90 4.86
CA GLY A 189 -6.60 -23.89 4.61
C GLY A 189 -7.35 -22.63 5.05
N ALA A 190 -6.64 -21.58 5.46
CA ALA A 190 -7.27 -20.30 5.76
C ALA A 190 -8.05 -19.74 4.55
N THR A 191 -9.14 -19.03 4.82
CA THR A 191 -10.03 -18.39 3.84
C THR A 191 -10.31 -16.96 4.24
N PHE A 192 -10.87 -16.16 3.32
CA PHE A 192 -11.27 -14.79 3.60
C PHE A 192 -12.80 -14.69 3.54
N GLY A 193 -13.41 -14.21 4.63
CA GLY A 193 -14.85 -13.96 4.72
C GLY A 193 -15.28 -12.70 3.97
N ASP A 194 -16.59 -12.55 3.80
CA ASP A 194 -17.15 -11.38 3.10
C ASP A 194 -16.80 -10.06 3.82
N PHE A 195 -16.17 -9.15 3.09
CA PHE A 195 -15.64 -7.89 3.58
C PHE A 195 -16.74 -6.99 4.16
N MET A 196 -17.80 -6.73 3.38
CA MET A 196 -18.86 -5.81 3.77
C MET A 196 -19.72 -6.35 4.93
N THR A 197 -20.08 -7.64 4.87
CA THR A 197 -20.84 -8.29 5.93
C THR A 197 -20.08 -8.28 7.25
N THR A 198 -18.79 -8.64 7.23
CA THR A 198 -17.96 -8.64 8.44
C THR A 198 -17.80 -7.24 9.03
N ALA A 199 -17.62 -6.22 8.18
CA ALA A 199 -17.53 -4.84 8.64
C ALA A 199 -18.82 -4.38 9.32
N SER A 200 -19.99 -4.66 8.71
CA SER A 200 -21.30 -4.29 9.28
C SER A 200 -21.51 -4.91 10.65
N GLU A 201 -21.25 -6.21 10.79
CA GLU A 201 -21.36 -6.91 12.08
C GLU A 201 -20.50 -6.26 13.17
N ILE A 202 -19.24 -5.95 12.85
CA ILE A 202 -18.29 -5.36 13.81
C ILE A 202 -18.70 -3.95 14.23
N VAL A 203 -19.13 -3.12 13.28
CA VAL A 203 -19.57 -1.76 13.59
C VAL A 203 -20.80 -1.81 14.51
N GLU A 204 -21.80 -2.66 14.21
CA GLU A 204 -22.98 -2.85 15.06
C GLU A 204 -22.60 -3.33 16.49
N GLU A 205 -21.65 -4.27 16.61
CA GLU A 205 -21.14 -4.74 17.89
C GLU A 205 -20.46 -3.61 18.69
N MET A 206 -19.60 -2.80 18.04
CA MET A 206 -18.90 -1.68 18.68
C MET A 206 -19.87 -0.58 19.14
N GLU A 207 -20.87 -0.25 18.31
CA GLU A 207 -21.91 0.72 18.67
C GLU A 207 -22.72 0.24 19.88
N ALA A 208 -23.12 -1.04 19.90
CA ALA A 208 -23.83 -1.64 21.02
C ALA A 208 -23.01 -1.63 22.33
N GLU A 209 -21.69 -1.65 22.25
CA GLU A 209 -20.79 -1.51 23.39
C GLU A 209 -20.53 -0.06 23.80
N GLY A 210 -21.04 0.93 23.06
CA GLY A 210 -20.86 2.35 23.36
C GLY A 210 -19.43 2.83 23.15
N VAL A 211 -18.82 2.46 22.02
CA VAL A 211 -17.53 2.97 21.58
C VAL A 211 -17.66 4.44 21.15
N ASP A 212 -16.71 5.30 21.57
CA ASP A 212 -16.74 6.75 21.28
C ASP A 212 -16.21 7.09 19.87
N LEU A 213 -15.33 6.26 19.32
CA LEU A 213 -14.71 6.42 18.01
C LEU A 213 -14.46 5.05 17.39
N ILE A 214 -14.89 4.84 16.16
CA ILE A 214 -14.63 3.63 15.38
C ILE A 214 -13.59 3.92 14.31
N VAL A 215 -12.48 3.19 14.36
CA VAL A 215 -11.34 3.30 13.45
C VAL A 215 -11.21 2.00 12.66
N PHE A 216 -11.20 2.11 11.35
CA PHE A 216 -10.91 1.02 10.43
C PHE A 216 -9.49 1.16 9.88
N ILE A 217 -8.68 0.12 10.01
CA ILE A 217 -7.37 0.01 9.35
C ILE A 217 -7.59 -0.90 8.14
N GLY A 218 -7.83 -0.29 6.97
CA GLY A 218 -8.32 -1.00 5.81
C GLY A 218 -7.20 -1.54 4.93
N HIS A 219 -6.80 -2.84 5.05
CA HIS A 219 -5.91 -3.44 4.07
C HIS A 219 -6.73 -3.96 2.88
N ALA A 220 -7.22 -3.00 2.08
CA ALA A 220 -8.12 -3.21 0.97
C ALA A 220 -7.97 -2.10 -0.08
N GLU A 221 -8.43 -2.34 -1.30
CA GLU A 221 -8.40 -1.36 -2.38
C GLU A 221 -9.15 -0.05 -2.00
N TYR A 222 -8.63 1.08 -2.45
CA TYR A 222 -9.16 2.41 -2.15
C TYR A 222 -10.67 2.52 -2.44
N GLU A 223 -11.11 2.08 -3.63
CA GLU A 223 -12.52 2.14 -4.01
C GLU A 223 -13.41 1.25 -3.12
N GLU A 224 -12.89 0.14 -2.63
CA GLU A 224 -13.59 -0.73 -1.69
C GLU A 224 -13.76 -0.05 -0.32
N THR A 225 -12.73 0.64 0.15
CA THR A 225 -12.82 1.42 1.40
C THR A 225 -13.74 2.63 1.28
N LEU A 226 -13.81 3.28 0.12
CA LEU A 226 -14.79 4.33 -0.14
C LEU A 226 -16.23 3.80 -0.15
N LYS A 227 -16.43 2.61 -0.74
CA LYS A 227 -17.74 1.93 -0.73
C LYS A 227 -18.14 1.58 0.70
N LEU A 228 -17.22 1.03 1.50
CA LEU A 228 -17.44 0.73 2.91
C LEU A 228 -17.97 1.95 3.66
N ALA A 229 -17.28 3.09 3.55
CA ALA A 229 -17.68 4.31 4.24
C ALA A 229 -19.04 4.87 3.81
N ARG A 230 -19.48 4.61 2.57
CA ARG A 230 -20.76 5.06 2.05
C ARG A 230 -21.93 4.15 2.42
N GLU A 231 -21.67 2.86 2.58
CA GLU A 231 -22.71 1.85 2.82
C GLU A 231 -22.86 1.48 4.30
N ILE A 232 -21.81 1.69 5.13
CA ILE A 232 -21.82 1.39 6.58
C ILE A 232 -21.59 2.68 7.35
N GLU A 233 -22.61 3.14 8.03
CA GLU A 233 -22.53 4.28 8.96
C GLU A 233 -21.79 3.86 10.24
N GLY A 234 -21.26 4.83 11.00
CA GLY A 234 -20.62 4.60 12.30
C GLY A 234 -19.09 4.61 12.26
N ILE A 235 -18.46 4.41 11.11
CA ILE A 235 -17.00 4.50 10.97
C ILE A 235 -16.57 5.97 10.94
N ASP A 236 -15.78 6.40 11.93
CA ASP A 236 -15.31 7.79 12.03
C ASP A 236 -14.03 8.05 11.21
N LEU A 237 -13.10 7.08 11.20
CA LEU A 237 -11.80 7.21 10.58
C LEU A 237 -11.39 5.93 9.84
N ILE A 238 -10.91 6.09 8.63
CA ILE A 238 -10.27 5.03 7.83
C ILE A 238 -8.80 5.39 7.63
N PHE A 239 -7.92 4.53 8.08
CA PHE A 239 -6.53 4.50 7.64
C PHE A 239 -6.44 3.60 6.40
N GLY A 240 -6.28 4.22 5.23
CA GLY A 240 -6.15 3.51 3.96
C GLY A 240 -4.75 2.97 3.76
N THR A 241 -4.68 1.73 3.28
CA THR A 241 -3.44 0.96 3.03
C THR A 241 -3.57 0.22 1.70
N HIS A 242 -2.72 -0.73 1.37
CA HIS A 242 -2.79 -1.63 0.22
C HIS A 242 -2.67 -0.97 -1.16
N SER A 243 -3.45 0.06 -1.44
CA SER A 243 -3.45 0.73 -2.76
C SER A 243 -2.24 1.62 -3.01
N HIS A 244 -1.32 1.74 -2.05
CA HIS A 244 -0.11 2.57 -2.14
C HIS A 244 -0.40 4.01 -2.57
N LEU A 245 -1.44 4.63 -2.01
CA LEU A 245 -1.82 6.00 -2.34
C LEU A 245 -1.34 6.99 -1.27
N LYS A 246 -0.92 8.17 -1.71
CA LYS A 246 -0.60 9.29 -0.84
C LYS A 246 -1.81 10.23 -0.77
N ILE A 247 -2.66 10.05 0.24
CA ILE A 247 -3.88 10.85 0.39
C ILE A 247 -3.86 11.53 1.77
N PRO A 248 -3.80 12.88 1.81
CA PRO A 248 -3.92 13.62 3.07
C PRO A 248 -5.31 13.42 3.67
N LEU A 249 -5.46 13.73 4.97
CA LEU A 249 -6.73 13.59 5.65
C LEU A 249 -7.84 14.31 4.88
N THR A 250 -8.83 13.55 4.46
CA THR A 250 -9.95 14.02 3.63
C THR A 250 -11.25 13.43 4.15
N LYS A 251 -12.29 14.26 4.31
CA LYS A 251 -13.64 13.75 4.61
C LYS A 251 -14.23 13.13 3.35
N ILE A 252 -14.70 11.89 3.44
CA ILE A 252 -15.31 11.20 2.30
C ILE A 252 -16.66 11.85 1.98
N GLU A 253 -16.85 12.26 0.72
CA GLU A 253 -18.06 12.94 0.27
C GLU A 253 -19.33 12.11 0.51
N GLY A 254 -20.31 12.73 1.14
CA GLY A 254 -21.60 12.13 1.48
C GLY A 254 -21.60 11.31 2.78
N THR A 255 -20.51 11.33 3.55
CA THR A 255 -20.37 10.58 4.82
C THR A 255 -19.88 11.48 5.97
N GLU A 256 -19.84 10.94 7.19
CA GLU A 256 -19.14 11.55 8.33
C GLU A 256 -17.72 10.98 8.51
N THR A 257 -17.31 10.04 7.69
CA THR A 257 -16.04 9.30 7.76
C THR A 257 -14.87 10.11 7.17
N TYR A 258 -13.74 10.10 7.85
CA TYR A 258 -12.48 10.65 7.36
C TYR A 258 -11.57 9.53 6.85
N PHE A 259 -10.79 9.83 5.81
CA PHE A 259 -9.83 8.93 5.21
C PHE A 259 -8.45 9.56 5.15
N ILE A 260 -7.39 8.80 5.44
CA ILE A 260 -5.98 9.20 5.27
C ILE A 260 -5.15 7.99 4.84
N SER A 261 -4.20 8.16 3.90
CA SER A 261 -3.28 7.10 3.49
C SER A 261 -1.85 7.62 3.35
N PRO A 262 -0.87 7.04 4.08
CA PRO A 262 0.49 7.58 4.16
C PRO A 262 1.44 7.10 3.06
N TYR A 263 0.94 6.57 1.96
CA TYR A 263 1.76 6.01 0.89
C TYR A 263 2.42 4.67 1.31
N GLN A 264 3.51 4.29 0.65
CA GLN A 264 4.22 3.01 0.82
C GLN A 264 5.65 3.18 1.32
N TYR A 265 6.28 2.06 1.69
CA TYR A 265 7.71 1.90 2.01
C TYR A 265 8.18 2.74 3.20
N GLY A 266 7.23 3.15 4.07
CA GLY A 266 7.56 4.04 5.18
C GLY A 266 8.00 5.44 4.74
N THR A 267 7.63 5.88 3.53
CA THR A 267 7.91 7.24 3.03
C THR A 267 7.27 8.31 3.90
N TYR A 268 6.07 8.01 4.41
CA TYR A 268 5.32 8.86 5.34
C TYR A 268 4.78 8.05 6.51
N VAL A 269 4.51 8.74 7.62
CA VAL A 269 3.66 8.29 8.71
C VAL A 269 2.42 9.16 8.73
N ALA A 270 1.23 8.56 8.79
CA ALA A 270 0.00 9.32 9.01
C ALA A 270 -0.10 9.71 10.48
N GLU A 271 -0.41 10.98 10.74
CA GLU A 271 -0.79 11.51 12.05
C GLU A 271 -2.24 11.95 11.98
N VAL A 272 -3.06 11.47 12.91
CA VAL A 272 -4.45 11.91 13.08
C VAL A 272 -4.65 12.35 14.53
N VAL A 273 -5.29 13.49 14.71
CA VAL A 273 -5.63 14.07 16.01
C VAL A 273 -7.13 14.19 16.11
N VAL A 274 -7.72 13.49 17.07
CA VAL A 274 -9.15 13.55 17.38
C VAL A 274 -9.34 14.35 18.65
N TYR A 275 -10.08 15.44 18.54
CA TYR A 275 -10.48 16.26 19.68
C TYR A 275 -11.95 15.95 20.04
N PHE A 276 -12.18 15.62 21.29
CA PHE A 276 -13.49 15.46 21.88
C PHE A 276 -13.80 16.69 22.75
N GLY A 277 -14.73 17.50 22.34
CA GLY A 277 -15.17 18.69 23.08
C GLY A 277 -15.99 18.33 24.31
N ALA A 278 -15.98 19.21 25.30
CA ALA A 278 -16.82 19.09 26.49
C ALA A 278 -18.35 19.13 26.18
N ASP A 279 -18.71 19.64 25.01
CA ASP A 279 -20.06 19.66 24.45
C ASP A 279 -20.45 18.37 23.70
N GLY A 280 -19.55 17.39 23.65
CA GLY A 280 -19.75 16.12 22.93
C GLY A 280 -19.44 16.18 21.44
N GLN A 281 -18.96 17.31 20.90
CA GLN A 281 -18.55 17.40 19.50
C GLN A 281 -17.20 16.72 19.30
N LYS A 282 -17.04 16.04 18.14
CA LYS A 282 -15.76 15.49 17.66
C LYS A 282 -15.22 16.38 16.54
N SER A 283 -13.91 16.61 16.51
CA SER A 283 -13.22 17.14 15.34
C SER A 283 -11.98 16.30 15.05
N ILE A 284 -11.75 16.00 13.77
CA ILE A 284 -10.65 15.18 13.30
C ILE A 284 -9.77 16.04 12.40
N SER A 285 -8.47 16.06 12.69
CA SER A 285 -7.44 16.71 11.90
C SER A 285 -6.26 15.76 11.71
N GLY A 286 -5.44 15.97 10.71
CA GLY A 286 -4.30 15.08 10.47
C GLY A 286 -3.39 15.55 9.37
N SER A 287 -2.24 14.92 9.28
CA SER A 287 -1.19 15.21 8.30
C SER A 287 -0.39 13.97 7.94
N LEU A 288 0.29 14.03 6.80
CA LEU A 288 1.29 13.06 6.40
C LEU A 288 2.68 13.58 6.78
N ILE A 289 3.36 12.86 7.65
CA ILE A 289 4.67 13.22 8.18
C ILE A 289 5.75 12.54 7.34
N PRO A 290 6.58 13.26 6.57
CA PRO A 290 7.62 12.64 5.77
C PRO A 290 8.70 12.03 6.66
N MET A 291 9.11 10.82 6.34
CA MET A 291 10.26 10.14 6.95
C MET A 291 11.48 10.34 6.05
N ASP A 292 12.00 11.56 6.02
CA ASP A 292 13.13 11.99 5.20
C ASP A 292 14.34 12.37 6.07
N ASP A 293 15.41 12.90 5.45
CA ASP A 293 16.65 13.27 6.15
C ASP A 293 16.50 14.39 7.20
N SER A 294 15.33 15.03 7.29
CA SER A 294 15.02 15.94 8.39
C SER A 294 14.71 15.22 9.71
N ARG A 295 14.50 13.89 9.67
CA ARG A 295 14.18 13.07 10.83
C ARG A 295 15.42 12.40 11.39
N PRO A 296 15.58 12.40 12.74
CA PRO A 296 16.65 11.65 13.39
C PRO A 296 16.43 10.14 13.23
N GLU A 297 17.49 9.38 13.26
CA GLU A 297 17.49 7.93 13.33
C GLU A 297 17.63 7.44 14.77
N ASP A 298 17.02 6.32 15.11
CA ASP A 298 17.36 5.59 16.34
C ASP A 298 18.76 4.99 16.17
N PRO A 299 19.75 5.39 16.98
CA PRO A 299 21.15 5.01 16.74
C PRO A 299 21.39 3.50 16.91
N ILE A 300 20.60 2.82 17.75
CA ILE A 300 20.72 1.38 17.97
C ILE A 300 20.20 0.63 16.75
N ILE A 301 19.09 1.08 16.18
CA ILE A 301 18.51 0.46 14.98
C ILE A 301 19.38 0.77 13.76
N ALA A 302 19.89 2.00 13.63
CA ALA A 302 20.79 2.37 12.53
C ALA A 302 22.05 1.50 12.50
N GLU A 303 22.70 1.25 13.66
CA GLU A 303 23.86 0.35 13.76
C GLU A 303 23.50 -1.09 13.36
N LYS A 304 22.32 -1.57 13.76
CA LYS A 304 21.86 -2.91 13.37
C LYS A 304 21.61 -2.99 11.86
N VAL A 305 20.95 -1.97 11.29
CA VAL A 305 20.67 -1.91 9.84
C VAL A 305 21.97 -1.91 9.06
N GLU A 306 22.94 -1.05 9.42
CA GLU A 306 24.25 -1.00 8.76
C GLU A 306 24.97 -2.36 8.80
N LYS A 307 24.98 -3.01 9.96
CA LYS A 307 25.62 -4.33 10.11
C LYS A 307 24.95 -5.39 9.23
N LEU A 308 23.60 -5.45 9.25
CA LEU A 308 22.85 -6.44 8.48
C LEU A 308 22.93 -6.16 6.97
N HIS A 309 22.98 -4.88 6.58
CA HIS A 309 23.16 -4.51 5.18
C HIS A 309 24.53 -4.97 4.64
N ASN A 310 25.61 -4.72 5.38
CA ASN A 310 26.94 -5.22 5.02
C ASN A 310 26.98 -6.77 4.94
N GLU A 311 26.22 -7.45 5.80
CA GLU A 311 26.05 -8.91 5.73
C GLU A 311 25.31 -9.32 4.45
N LEU A 312 24.24 -8.61 4.07
CA LEU A 312 23.47 -8.88 2.86
C LEU A 312 24.32 -8.71 1.59
N GLU A 313 25.07 -7.59 1.49
CA GLU A 313 25.94 -7.32 0.35
C GLU A 313 27.04 -8.37 0.18
N SER A 314 27.53 -8.93 1.28
CA SER A 314 28.59 -9.95 1.26
C SER A 314 28.09 -11.40 1.17
N ASP A 315 26.78 -11.61 1.27
CA ASP A 315 26.18 -12.95 1.20
C ASP A 315 26.25 -13.50 -0.23
N PRO A 316 26.81 -14.70 -0.46
CA PRO A 316 26.92 -15.30 -1.79
C PRO A 316 25.57 -15.44 -2.53
N GLU A 317 24.45 -15.55 -1.81
CA GLU A 317 23.12 -15.65 -2.40
C GLU A 317 22.63 -14.30 -2.92
N PHE A 318 22.93 -13.21 -2.22
CA PHE A 318 22.37 -11.88 -2.49
C PHE A 318 23.37 -10.89 -3.13
N SER A 319 24.68 -11.13 -3.02
CA SER A 319 25.73 -10.19 -3.49
C SER A 319 25.58 -9.78 -4.95
N HIS A 320 25.04 -10.65 -5.81
CA HIS A 320 24.79 -10.36 -7.22
C HIS A 320 23.77 -9.24 -7.45
N LEU A 321 22.95 -8.92 -6.44
CA LEU A 321 21.97 -7.83 -6.50
C LEU A 321 22.63 -6.45 -6.36
N PHE A 322 23.79 -6.37 -5.72
CA PHE A 322 24.56 -5.15 -5.52
C PHE A 322 25.59 -4.92 -6.64
N GLU A 323 25.58 -5.75 -7.69
CA GLU A 323 26.39 -5.52 -8.87
C GLU A 323 25.91 -4.26 -9.61
N TRP A 324 26.87 -3.43 -10.04
CA TRP A 324 26.60 -2.28 -10.90
C TRP A 324 26.03 -2.73 -12.26
N ILE A 325 24.95 -2.05 -12.70
CA ILE A 325 24.28 -2.36 -13.96
C ILE A 325 24.22 -1.17 -14.93
N GLY A 326 24.67 0.00 -14.51
CA GLY A 326 24.70 1.19 -15.36
C GLY A 326 24.56 2.47 -14.54
N ASP A 327 24.76 3.59 -15.21
CA ASP A 327 24.47 4.92 -14.67
C ASP A 327 23.21 5.49 -15.33
N VAL A 328 22.45 6.27 -14.59
CA VAL A 328 21.23 6.96 -15.04
C VAL A 328 21.50 8.47 -15.02
N GLU A 329 21.32 9.16 -16.14
CA GLU A 329 21.58 10.61 -16.23
C GLU A 329 20.53 11.44 -15.49
N THR A 330 19.26 11.06 -15.64
CA THR A 330 18.12 11.72 -15.00
C THR A 330 17.17 10.67 -14.46
N GLU A 331 16.43 11.00 -13.39
CA GLU A 331 15.49 10.07 -12.77
C GLU A 331 14.63 9.32 -13.81
N LEU A 332 14.63 7.98 -13.74
CA LEU A 332 13.63 7.16 -14.41
C LEU A 332 12.39 7.11 -13.50
N SER A 333 11.57 8.14 -13.61
CA SER A 333 10.44 8.35 -12.69
C SER A 333 9.28 7.41 -12.97
N ALA A 334 8.78 6.75 -11.91
CA ALA A 334 7.52 6.00 -11.93
C ALA A 334 6.30 6.90 -11.66
N ALA A 335 6.48 8.21 -11.51
CA ALA A 335 5.37 9.13 -11.30
C ALA A 335 4.35 9.03 -12.45
N ASN A 336 3.07 9.15 -12.11
CA ASN A 336 1.93 9.04 -13.02
C ASN A 336 1.75 7.68 -13.73
N VAL A 337 2.52 6.66 -13.36
CA VAL A 337 2.49 5.36 -14.05
C VAL A 337 1.08 4.76 -14.15
N ASN A 338 0.21 5.01 -13.16
CA ASN A 338 -1.16 4.53 -13.11
C ASN A 338 -2.17 5.42 -13.86
N THR A 339 -1.79 6.62 -14.29
CA THR A 339 -2.75 7.59 -14.84
C THR A 339 -2.34 8.21 -16.17
N GLY A 340 -1.10 8.02 -16.58
CA GLY A 340 -0.57 8.65 -17.79
C GLY A 340 0.82 8.15 -18.13
N GLU A 341 1.54 8.90 -18.94
CA GLU A 341 2.90 8.59 -19.35
C GLU A 341 3.89 8.73 -18.19
N SER A 342 4.82 7.78 -18.03
CA SER A 342 5.92 7.87 -17.07
C SER A 342 7.28 7.62 -17.73
N VAL A 343 8.34 8.23 -17.18
CA VAL A 343 9.70 8.10 -17.74
C VAL A 343 10.20 6.66 -17.62
N LEU A 344 9.97 6.01 -16.47
CA LEU A 344 10.33 4.60 -16.28
C LEU A 344 9.54 3.70 -17.24
N GLY A 345 8.23 3.95 -17.38
CA GLY A 345 7.37 3.23 -18.32
C GLY A 345 7.87 3.36 -19.76
N ASN A 346 8.22 4.57 -20.20
CA ASN A 346 8.80 4.81 -21.52
C ASN A 346 10.08 4.00 -21.74
N PHE A 347 11.02 4.10 -20.80
CA PHE A 347 12.30 3.39 -20.87
C PHE A 347 12.12 1.87 -20.99
N VAL A 348 11.37 1.27 -20.08
CA VAL A 348 11.19 -0.18 -20.05
C VAL A 348 10.42 -0.69 -21.26
N MET A 349 9.36 0.03 -21.68
CA MET A 349 8.58 -0.38 -22.84
C MET A 349 9.37 -0.25 -24.13
N ASP A 350 10.26 0.73 -24.25
CA ASP A 350 11.15 0.86 -25.41
C ASP A 350 12.15 -0.32 -25.48
N VAL A 351 12.73 -0.73 -24.34
CA VAL A 351 13.59 -1.91 -24.26
C VAL A 351 12.84 -3.19 -24.63
N ILE A 352 11.62 -3.39 -24.10
CA ILE A 352 10.80 -4.56 -24.43
C ILE A 352 10.47 -4.59 -25.93
N ARG A 353 10.08 -3.45 -26.52
CA ARG A 353 9.76 -3.35 -27.94
C ARG A 353 10.98 -3.66 -28.81
N GLU A 354 12.13 -3.08 -28.50
CA GLU A 354 13.39 -3.34 -29.23
C GLU A 354 13.78 -4.82 -29.17
N LYS A 355 13.83 -5.41 -27.96
CA LYS A 355 14.31 -6.79 -27.79
C LYS A 355 13.32 -7.84 -28.33
N SER A 356 12.03 -7.55 -28.35
CA SER A 356 11.01 -8.43 -28.91
C SER A 356 10.82 -8.30 -30.42
N GLY A 357 11.24 -7.17 -31.02
CA GLY A 357 10.99 -6.84 -32.43
C GLY A 357 9.52 -6.54 -32.74
N ALA A 358 8.71 -6.20 -31.73
CA ALA A 358 7.29 -5.92 -31.90
C ALA A 358 7.04 -4.50 -32.42
N ASN A 359 5.88 -4.28 -33.08
CA ASN A 359 5.44 -2.94 -33.47
C ASN A 359 5.05 -2.10 -32.25
N VAL A 360 4.39 -2.72 -31.29
CA VAL A 360 3.88 -2.10 -30.06
C VAL A 360 4.31 -2.93 -28.87
N ALA A 361 4.70 -2.28 -27.78
CA ALA A 361 4.85 -2.93 -26.47
C ALA A 361 3.93 -2.25 -25.45
N LEU A 362 3.35 -3.04 -24.54
CA LEU A 362 2.54 -2.54 -23.43
C LEU A 362 2.64 -3.44 -22.20
N SER A 363 2.60 -2.84 -21.01
CA SER A 363 2.55 -3.54 -19.73
C SER A 363 1.73 -2.76 -18.72
N THR A 364 0.98 -3.49 -17.86
CA THR A 364 0.23 -2.89 -16.75
C THR A 364 1.15 -2.12 -15.81
N SER A 365 0.64 -1.02 -15.27
CA SER A 365 1.39 -0.13 -14.37
C SER A 365 1.79 -0.79 -13.05
N SER A 366 1.07 -1.81 -12.61
CA SER A 366 1.45 -2.63 -11.46
C SER A 366 2.86 -3.25 -11.56
N SER A 367 3.42 -3.35 -12.77
CA SER A 367 4.79 -3.82 -13.00
C SER A 367 5.87 -2.80 -12.61
N PHE A 368 5.52 -1.53 -12.35
CA PHE A 368 6.43 -0.42 -12.09
C PHE A 368 6.22 0.11 -10.68
N ARG A 369 7.10 -0.23 -9.75
CA ARG A 369 6.86 -0.03 -8.31
C ARG A 369 7.67 1.10 -7.68
N ALA A 370 8.84 1.44 -8.23
CA ALA A 370 9.70 2.50 -7.72
C ALA A 370 10.41 3.23 -8.86
N SER A 371 10.78 4.50 -8.65
CA SER A 371 11.68 5.25 -9.53
C SER A 371 13.11 4.76 -9.37
N ILE A 372 13.91 4.88 -10.44
CA ILE A 372 15.37 4.68 -10.37
C ILE A 372 16.05 6.05 -10.30
N ALA A 373 16.89 6.24 -9.28
CA ALA A 373 17.61 7.49 -9.02
C ALA A 373 18.61 7.84 -10.13
N PRO A 374 18.93 9.14 -10.33
CA PRO A 374 20.10 9.53 -11.10
C PRO A 374 21.39 9.03 -10.43
N GLY A 375 22.38 8.65 -11.23
CA GLY A 375 23.68 8.18 -10.77
C GLY A 375 23.90 6.69 -10.99
N SER A 376 24.77 6.12 -10.17
CA SER A 376 25.13 4.70 -10.24
C SER A 376 23.98 3.83 -9.78
N THR A 377 23.64 2.82 -10.59
CA THR A 377 22.51 1.91 -10.37
C THR A 377 23.01 0.49 -10.20
N VAL A 378 22.53 -0.20 -9.16
CA VAL A 378 22.76 -1.62 -8.92
C VAL A 378 21.55 -2.46 -9.32
N TYR A 379 21.71 -3.78 -9.42
CA TYR A 379 20.62 -4.65 -9.87
C TYR A 379 19.42 -4.64 -8.89
N GLU A 380 19.65 -4.42 -7.61
CA GLU A 380 18.57 -4.31 -6.63
C GLU A 380 17.65 -3.10 -6.90
N ASP A 381 18.22 -1.96 -7.32
CA ASP A 381 17.41 -0.79 -7.70
C ASP A 381 16.45 -1.13 -8.85
N LEU A 382 16.93 -1.89 -9.84
CA LEU A 382 16.09 -2.36 -10.93
C LEU A 382 15.03 -3.35 -10.45
N LYS A 383 15.36 -4.27 -9.54
CA LYS A 383 14.38 -5.20 -8.95
C LYS A 383 13.34 -4.47 -8.12
N ASN A 384 13.73 -3.46 -7.36
CA ASN A 384 12.77 -2.61 -6.62
C ASN A 384 11.84 -1.85 -7.57
N ALA A 385 12.35 -1.40 -8.72
CA ALA A 385 11.54 -0.75 -9.75
C ALA A 385 10.63 -1.72 -10.51
N LEU A 386 11.09 -2.94 -10.78
CA LEU A 386 10.41 -4.00 -11.54
C LEU A 386 10.46 -5.33 -10.78
N PRO A 387 9.68 -5.52 -9.70
CA PRO A 387 9.87 -6.66 -8.79
C PRO A 387 9.45 -8.01 -9.38
N TYR A 388 8.58 -8.01 -10.37
CA TYR A 388 7.98 -9.25 -10.86
C TYR A 388 8.80 -9.88 -11.99
N VAL A 389 9.03 -11.19 -11.91
CA VAL A 389 9.58 -11.98 -13.01
C VAL A 389 8.50 -12.18 -14.07
N ASN A 390 8.59 -11.41 -15.13
CA ASN A 390 7.66 -11.44 -16.25
C ASN A 390 8.36 -11.86 -17.54
N ILE A 391 7.75 -12.80 -18.27
CA ILE A 391 8.21 -13.22 -19.59
C ILE A 391 7.44 -12.47 -20.68
N ILE A 392 8.13 -12.05 -21.73
CA ILE A 392 7.53 -11.31 -22.84
C ILE A 392 6.86 -12.29 -23.80
N TYR A 393 5.59 -12.03 -24.09
CA TYR A 393 4.79 -12.69 -25.11
C TYR A 393 4.51 -11.70 -26.26
N VAL A 394 4.63 -12.15 -27.49
CA VAL A 394 4.34 -11.35 -28.69
C VAL A 394 3.11 -11.92 -29.36
N TYR A 395 2.05 -11.13 -29.40
CA TYR A 395 0.76 -11.48 -29.99
C TYR A 395 0.57 -10.87 -31.37
N GLU A 396 -0.12 -11.59 -32.27
CA GLU A 396 -0.65 -11.04 -33.52
C GLU A 396 -2.02 -10.42 -33.25
N VAL A 397 -2.10 -9.09 -33.26
CA VAL A 397 -3.28 -8.33 -32.83
C VAL A 397 -3.82 -7.49 -34.00
N LYS A 398 -5.10 -7.61 -34.32
CA LYS A 398 -5.79 -6.71 -35.23
C LYS A 398 -5.90 -5.32 -34.64
N GLY A 399 -5.84 -4.26 -35.51
CA GLY A 399 -5.93 -2.87 -35.05
C GLY A 399 -7.21 -2.59 -34.24
N GLU A 400 -8.35 -3.16 -34.66
CA GLU A 400 -9.60 -3.05 -33.88
C GLU A 400 -9.50 -3.65 -32.46
N THR A 401 -8.69 -4.70 -32.29
CA THR A 401 -8.45 -5.32 -30.99
C THR A 401 -7.45 -4.51 -30.18
N LEU A 402 -6.41 -3.96 -30.82
CA LEU A 402 -5.47 -3.04 -30.18
C LEU A 402 -6.19 -1.79 -29.63
N GLU A 403 -7.13 -1.23 -30.38
CA GLU A 403 -7.98 -0.13 -29.91
C GLU A 403 -8.78 -0.53 -28.66
N LYS A 404 -9.37 -1.74 -28.62
CA LYS A 404 -10.09 -2.25 -27.44
C LYS A 404 -9.16 -2.42 -26.24
N ILE A 405 -7.93 -2.91 -26.46
CA ILE A 405 -6.91 -3.04 -25.40
C ILE A 405 -6.54 -1.67 -24.82
N LEU A 406 -6.30 -0.66 -25.66
CA LEU A 406 -5.98 0.70 -25.20
C LEU A 406 -7.17 1.35 -24.50
N ASN A 407 -8.39 1.15 -24.98
CA ASN A 407 -9.61 1.64 -24.31
C ASN A 407 -9.80 0.97 -22.95
N HIS A 408 -9.54 -0.33 -22.82
CA HIS A 408 -9.54 -1.01 -21.53
C HIS A 408 -8.49 -0.39 -20.60
N SER A 409 -7.26 -0.19 -21.06
CA SER A 409 -6.22 0.49 -20.28
C SER A 409 -6.69 1.85 -19.75
N VAL A 410 -7.26 2.70 -20.61
CA VAL A 410 -7.76 4.02 -20.21
C VAL A 410 -8.88 3.93 -19.18
N SER A 411 -9.77 2.93 -19.30
CA SER A 411 -10.83 2.70 -18.30
C SER A 411 -10.30 2.30 -16.92
N GLN A 412 -9.05 1.83 -16.86
CA GLN A 412 -8.36 1.43 -15.63
C GLN A 412 -7.45 2.56 -15.07
N SER A 413 -7.59 3.79 -15.57
CA SER A 413 -6.79 4.92 -15.08
C SER A 413 -6.98 5.14 -13.58
N GLY A 414 -5.87 5.25 -12.86
CA GLY A 414 -5.84 5.33 -11.39
C GLY A 414 -5.65 3.98 -10.69
N THR A 415 -5.64 2.89 -11.44
CA THR A 415 -5.39 1.54 -10.90
C THR A 415 -4.08 0.96 -11.44
N GLY A 416 -3.62 -0.15 -10.85
CA GLY A 416 -2.46 -0.91 -11.34
C GLY A 416 -2.66 -1.56 -12.73
N PHE A 417 -3.85 -1.50 -13.32
CA PHE A 417 -4.17 -2.07 -14.64
C PHE A 417 -4.09 -1.06 -15.78
N PHE A 418 -3.80 0.22 -15.53
CA PHE A 418 -3.43 1.16 -16.59
C PHE A 418 -2.14 0.70 -17.27
N SER A 419 -2.00 0.85 -18.60
CA SER A 419 -0.80 0.35 -19.29
C SER A 419 0.14 1.47 -19.71
N GLN A 420 1.44 1.25 -19.48
CA GLN A 420 2.51 1.98 -20.14
C GLN A 420 2.76 1.38 -21.53
N VAL A 421 3.18 2.20 -22.49
CA VAL A 421 3.23 1.79 -23.90
C VAL A 421 4.53 2.21 -24.61
N SER A 422 4.87 1.52 -25.70
CA SER A 422 5.87 1.94 -26.70
C SER A 422 5.39 1.61 -28.10
N GLY A 423 5.82 2.39 -29.11
CA GLY A 423 5.45 2.20 -30.51
C GLY A 423 4.00 2.58 -30.83
N VAL A 424 3.27 3.15 -29.89
CA VAL A 424 1.91 3.67 -30.05
C VAL A 424 1.77 5.00 -29.33
N ARG A 425 1.00 5.93 -29.90
CA ARG A 425 0.63 7.23 -29.31
C ARG A 425 -0.89 7.38 -29.32
N PHE A 426 -1.46 7.96 -28.26
CA PHE A 426 -2.90 8.24 -28.20
C PHE A 426 -3.22 9.39 -27.25
N THR A 427 -4.43 9.93 -27.39
CA THR A 427 -4.97 10.95 -26.48
C THR A 427 -6.09 10.35 -25.65
N ILE A 428 -6.09 10.60 -24.34
CA ILE A 428 -7.19 10.25 -23.45
C ILE A 428 -8.24 11.36 -23.54
N SER A 429 -9.43 11.03 -24.03
CA SER A 429 -10.57 11.95 -24.10
C SER A 429 -11.85 11.18 -23.78
N ASP A 430 -12.68 11.75 -22.90
CA ASP A 430 -13.95 11.17 -22.47
C ASP A 430 -13.84 9.69 -22.00
N GLY A 431 -12.75 9.36 -21.28
CA GLY A 431 -12.50 8.02 -20.78
C GLY A 431 -12.12 6.99 -21.84
N LYS A 432 -11.66 7.43 -23.01
CA LYS A 432 -11.25 6.58 -24.13
C LYS A 432 -9.92 6.99 -24.72
N ALA A 433 -9.23 6.04 -25.34
CA ALA A 433 -8.09 6.29 -26.20
C ALA A 433 -8.59 6.78 -27.58
N THR A 434 -8.15 7.96 -27.97
CA THR A 434 -8.51 8.60 -29.25
C THR A 434 -7.26 9.03 -29.98
N ALA A 435 -7.38 9.36 -31.28
CA ALA A 435 -6.25 9.75 -32.12
C ALA A 435 -5.07 8.76 -31.99
N ILE A 436 -5.38 7.47 -32.11
CA ILE A 436 -4.40 6.40 -31.94
C ILE A 436 -3.52 6.34 -33.18
N GLU A 437 -2.22 6.44 -32.96
CA GLU A 437 -1.19 6.37 -34.01
C GLU A 437 -0.21 5.24 -33.62
N VAL A 438 0.21 4.45 -34.60
CA VAL A 438 1.22 3.39 -34.46
C VAL A 438 2.46 3.74 -35.24
N GLN A 439 3.64 3.47 -34.69
CA GLN A 439 4.90 3.73 -35.37
C GLN A 439 4.97 2.93 -36.69
N ALA A 440 5.11 3.64 -37.79
CA ALA A 440 5.07 3.07 -39.12
C ALA A 440 6.35 2.32 -39.51
N ASP A 441 7.50 2.82 -39.03
CA ASP A 441 8.82 2.29 -39.32
C ASP A 441 9.67 2.25 -38.03
N LEU A 442 10.22 1.09 -37.72
CA LEU A 442 11.07 0.89 -36.53
C LEU A 442 12.40 1.66 -36.66
N GLU A 443 12.87 1.91 -37.88
CA GLU A 443 14.10 2.69 -38.15
C GLU A 443 13.86 4.22 -38.12
N CYS A 444 12.58 4.64 -38.15
CA CYS A 444 12.18 6.04 -38.10
C CYS A 444 11.33 6.35 -36.87
N PRO A 445 11.95 6.71 -35.73
CA PRO A 445 11.25 6.86 -34.44
C PRO A 445 10.09 7.86 -34.44
N ASP A 446 10.13 8.85 -35.31
CA ASP A 446 9.12 9.92 -35.42
C ASP A 446 8.04 9.66 -36.48
N SER A 447 8.11 8.53 -37.21
CA SER A 447 7.11 8.16 -38.22
C SER A 447 5.95 7.40 -37.57
N PHE A 448 4.80 8.06 -37.46
CA PHE A 448 3.57 7.48 -36.91
C PHE A 448 2.43 7.63 -37.92
N ASP A 449 1.70 6.54 -38.13
CA ASP A 449 0.49 6.50 -38.96
C ASP A 449 -0.74 6.25 -38.06
N LEU A 450 -1.89 6.74 -38.48
CA LEU A 450 -3.16 6.43 -37.83
C LEU A 450 -3.36 4.91 -37.78
N LEU A 451 -3.83 4.43 -36.64
CA LEU A 451 -4.16 3.02 -36.45
C LEU A 451 -5.10 2.51 -37.56
N ASN A 452 -4.67 1.50 -38.28
CA ASN A 452 -5.52 0.81 -39.26
C ASN A 452 -6.23 -0.37 -38.59
N PRO A 453 -7.57 -0.35 -38.41
CA PRO A 453 -8.31 -1.40 -37.74
C PRO A 453 -8.13 -2.80 -38.33
N GLU A 454 -7.93 -2.87 -39.67
CA GLU A 454 -7.82 -4.14 -40.41
C GLU A 454 -6.38 -4.69 -40.46
N ALA A 455 -5.39 -3.86 -40.17
CA ALA A 455 -3.99 -4.28 -40.14
C ALA A 455 -3.73 -5.22 -38.93
N THR A 456 -2.72 -6.08 -39.06
CA THR A 456 -2.23 -6.89 -37.96
C THR A 456 -0.92 -6.32 -37.44
N TYR A 457 -0.81 -6.12 -36.14
CA TYR A 457 0.35 -5.61 -35.43
C TYR A 457 0.93 -6.69 -34.54
N LEU A 458 2.25 -6.75 -34.43
CA LEU A 458 2.93 -7.52 -33.41
C LEU A 458 2.94 -6.70 -32.11
N VAL A 459 2.29 -7.23 -31.09
CA VAL A 459 2.13 -6.57 -29.79
C VAL A 459 2.85 -7.38 -28.72
N ALA A 460 3.91 -6.81 -28.15
CA ALA A 460 4.62 -7.38 -27.02
C ALA A 460 3.94 -6.98 -25.71
N THR A 461 3.74 -7.96 -24.84
CA THR A 461 3.24 -7.72 -23.48
C THR A 461 3.81 -8.75 -22.52
N THR A 462 3.62 -8.54 -21.21
CA THR A 462 4.01 -9.52 -20.20
C THR A 462 3.06 -10.72 -20.19
N ASN A 463 3.59 -11.91 -19.85
CA ASN A 463 2.76 -13.10 -19.62
C ASN A 463 1.65 -12.82 -18.59
N TYR A 464 1.91 -11.99 -17.57
CA TYR A 464 0.89 -11.58 -16.61
C TYR A 464 -0.26 -10.84 -17.31
N GLN A 465 0.04 -9.79 -18.07
CA GLN A 465 -1.01 -9.01 -18.74
C GLN A 465 -1.77 -9.82 -19.79
N GLY A 466 -1.07 -10.65 -20.55
CA GLY A 466 -1.68 -11.44 -21.62
C GLY A 466 -2.57 -12.59 -21.15
N LEU A 467 -2.25 -13.19 -19.97
CA LEU A 467 -2.91 -14.43 -19.52
C LEU A 467 -3.72 -14.28 -18.23
N PHE A 468 -3.40 -13.30 -17.38
CA PHE A 468 -3.94 -13.25 -16.02
C PHE A 468 -4.63 -11.93 -15.66
N ALA A 469 -4.14 -10.80 -16.17
CA ALA A 469 -4.67 -9.49 -15.78
C ALA A 469 -6.16 -9.34 -16.14
N PRO A 470 -7.01 -8.92 -15.18
CA PRO A 470 -8.44 -8.72 -15.39
C PRO A 470 -8.76 -7.88 -16.63
N GLY A 471 -9.73 -8.31 -17.42
CA GLY A 471 -10.13 -7.68 -18.68
C GLY A 471 -9.15 -7.88 -19.84
N TYR A 472 -7.85 -7.78 -19.61
CA TYR A 472 -6.84 -8.02 -20.66
C TYR A 472 -6.80 -9.48 -21.10
N LYS A 473 -6.83 -10.43 -20.18
CA LYS A 473 -6.86 -11.87 -20.52
C LYS A 473 -7.93 -12.24 -21.52
N ASP A 474 -9.10 -11.59 -21.44
CA ASP A 474 -10.22 -11.85 -22.35
C ASP A 474 -9.99 -11.22 -23.73
N LEU A 475 -9.30 -10.07 -23.79
CA LEU A 475 -8.93 -9.40 -25.04
C LEU A 475 -7.80 -10.12 -25.80
N PHE A 476 -6.91 -10.80 -25.07
CA PHE A 476 -5.84 -11.62 -25.66
C PHE A 476 -6.26 -13.08 -25.89
N ALA A 477 -7.40 -13.53 -25.35
CA ALA A 477 -7.86 -14.90 -25.48
C ALA A 477 -8.05 -15.34 -26.93
N GLY A 478 -7.46 -16.48 -27.28
CA GLY A 478 -7.57 -17.05 -28.63
C GLY A 478 -6.71 -16.39 -29.71
N LEU A 479 -5.93 -15.34 -29.37
CA LEU A 479 -4.98 -14.76 -30.28
C LEU A 479 -3.73 -15.64 -30.42
N THR A 480 -3.14 -15.67 -31.60
CA THR A 480 -1.83 -16.30 -31.82
C THR A 480 -0.75 -15.51 -31.11
N TYR A 481 0.10 -16.21 -30.37
CA TYR A 481 1.24 -15.58 -29.71
C TYR A 481 2.48 -16.47 -29.73
N LYS A 482 3.62 -15.81 -29.56
CA LYS A 482 4.94 -16.43 -29.36
C LYS A 482 5.41 -16.14 -27.93
N ASP A 483 5.70 -17.18 -27.18
CA ASP A 483 6.53 -17.06 -25.98
C ASP A 483 7.98 -16.83 -26.41
N THR A 484 8.54 -15.69 -26.01
CA THR A 484 9.91 -15.32 -26.41
C THR A 484 10.97 -15.90 -25.49
N GLY A 485 10.62 -16.32 -24.28
CA GLY A 485 11.55 -16.68 -23.21
C GLY A 485 12.34 -15.49 -22.66
N LEU A 486 12.08 -14.26 -23.11
CA LEU A 486 12.76 -13.05 -22.64
C LEU A 486 12.19 -12.61 -21.29
N ASP A 487 13.01 -12.63 -20.28
CA ASP A 487 12.71 -12.09 -18.95
C ASP A 487 12.91 -10.57 -18.94
N VAL A 488 11.89 -9.82 -18.48
CA VAL A 488 11.88 -8.35 -18.49
C VAL A 488 13.03 -7.77 -17.68
N GLN A 489 13.27 -8.24 -16.44
CA GLN A 489 14.36 -7.74 -15.59
C GLN A 489 15.70 -7.98 -16.26
N LYS A 490 15.90 -9.18 -16.82
CA LYS A 490 17.16 -9.57 -17.45
C LYS A 490 17.48 -8.72 -18.67
N ILE A 491 16.54 -8.51 -19.58
CA ILE A 491 16.78 -7.71 -20.79
C ILE A 491 16.99 -6.22 -20.47
N VAL A 492 16.30 -5.70 -19.44
CA VAL A 492 16.51 -4.31 -18.99
C VAL A 492 17.87 -4.17 -18.31
N LYS A 493 18.29 -5.12 -17.43
CA LYS A 493 19.64 -5.17 -16.86
C LYS A 493 20.73 -5.18 -17.97
N GLU A 494 20.61 -6.09 -18.92
CA GLU A 494 21.54 -6.20 -20.03
C GLU A 494 21.57 -4.93 -20.90
N TYR A 495 20.41 -4.29 -21.11
CA TYR A 495 20.33 -3.04 -21.85
C TYR A 495 21.05 -1.90 -21.11
N MET A 496 20.82 -1.75 -19.80
CA MET A 496 21.50 -0.74 -18.98
C MET A 496 23.01 -0.91 -18.99
N GLN A 497 23.51 -2.15 -18.81
CA GLN A 497 24.95 -2.45 -18.85
C GLN A 497 25.61 -2.09 -20.19
N ASN A 498 24.90 -2.29 -21.29
CA ASN A 498 25.45 -2.08 -22.63
C ASN A 498 25.28 -0.65 -23.17
N ASN A 499 24.36 0.15 -22.60
CA ASN A 499 24.00 1.47 -23.11
C ASN A 499 24.15 2.58 -22.06
N SER A 500 24.85 2.31 -20.97
CA SER A 500 25.14 3.32 -19.94
C SER A 500 25.96 4.50 -20.51
N PRO A 501 25.64 5.76 -20.16
CA PRO A 501 24.58 6.17 -19.23
C PRO A 501 23.17 6.15 -19.88
N ILE A 502 22.17 5.78 -19.08
CA ILE A 502 20.78 5.72 -19.51
C ILE A 502 20.13 7.09 -19.40
N SER A 503 19.43 7.49 -20.47
CA SER A 503 18.63 8.71 -20.51
C SER A 503 17.27 8.41 -21.14
N ALA A 504 16.19 8.80 -20.46
CA ALA A 504 14.83 8.69 -20.96
C ALA A 504 14.02 9.94 -20.58
N LYS A 505 12.94 10.19 -21.30
CA LYS A 505 12.09 11.36 -21.11
C LYS A 505 10.64 11.06 -21.50
N LEU A 506 9.73 11.91 -21.09
CA LEU A 506 8.38 11.94 -21.65
C LEU A 506 8.44 12.46 -23.10
N ASP A 507 7.74 11.81 -24.02
CA ASP A 507 7.70 12.15 -25.44
C ASP A 507 6.27 12.36 -25.99
N GLY A 508 5.27 12.36 -25.10
CA GLY A 508 3.88 12.61 -25.45
C GLY A 508 3.19 11.41 -26.11
N ARG A 509 3.60 10.18 -25.75
CA ARG A 509 2.94 8.97 -26.26
C ARG A 509 1.56 8.73 -25.61
N ILE A 510 1.33 9.24 -24.39
CA ILE A 510 0.02 9.27 -23.73
C ILE A 510 -0.33 10.71 -23.39
N ARG A 511 -1.27 11.27 -24.15
CA ARG A 511 -1.71 12.67 -24.03
C ARG A 511 -3.05 12.78 -23.32
N LYS A 512 -3.25 13.84 -22.54
CA LYS A 512 -4.52 14.19 -21.87
C LYS A 512 -5.09 15.47 -22.47
#